data_ccc25c4fee23c88b8978d56f644ab71c
#
_entry.id   ccc25c4fee23c88b8978d56f644ab71c
#
_cell.length_a   1.000
_cell.length_b   1.000
_cell.length_c   1.000
_cell.angle_alpha   90.00
_cell.angle_beta   90.00
_cell.angle_gamma   90.00
#
_symmetry.space_group_name_H-M   'P 1'
#
loop_
_entity.id
_entity.type
_entity.pdbx_description
1 polymer ?
#
loop_
_entity_poly.entity_id
_entity_poly.type
_entity_poly.pdbx_seq_one_letter_code
_entity_poly.pdbx_strand_id
1 'polypeptide(L)'
;MRGKAWMLTAVALTGLGLAQIRADGSSTVYPITQAVAEEFAARNPNIRVVVAFSGTGGGFKKFCRGETDIQNASRPIRPEELEVCQKNGIQFIELPVAYDALTVIVNPKNTWATCLKTSELKAIWEPGSKIQRWSQIRQGWPNQPLRLYGAGADSGTFDYFTEAIVGQAKAIRTDYQPTEDDNVTIKGVAGDTYAMGFLGYAYYEENKDKVKAVAIDHGKGCVLPSRETVLDGTYQPLSRPLFIYVNVKSLDRPEVRAFVDFYLSPAARRAIRSTGYVELPSEAYRIAQELVKRRKAGTFFMELPAGTPLSKFIQELEKELR
;
A
#
# COMPACT_ATOMS: atom_id res chain seq x y z
N MET A 1 69.61 32.88 20.36
CA MET A 1 68.87 31.96 19.48
C MET A 1 67.44 31.85 20.02
N ARG A 2 66.45 32.47 19.31
CA ARG A 2 65.06 32.47 19.76
C ARG A 2 64.33 31.47 18.89
N GLY A 3 63.87 30.33 19.46
CA GLY A 3 63.08 29.33 18.80
C GLY A 3 61.65 29.78 18.69
N LYS A 4 61.10 29.89 17.45
CA LYS A 4 59.69 30.13 17.19
C LYS A 4 58.96 28.81 17.31
N ALA A 5 58.07 28.69 18.32
CA ALA A 5 57.11 27.59 18.41
C ALA A 5 55.95 27.84 17.41
N TRP A 6 55.79 26.95 16.50
CA TRP A 6 54.62 26.92 15.60
C TRP A 6 53.48 26.15 16.31
N MET A 7 52.44 26.88 16.72
CA MET A 7 51.21 26.25 17.16
C MET A 7 50.47 25.73 15.91
N LEU A 8 50.41 24.42 15.75
CA LEU A 8 49.53 23.75 14.84
C LEU A 8 48.12 23.76 15.45
N THR A 9 47.26 24.64 14.91
CA THR A 9 45.82 24.62 15.22
C THR A 9 45.21 23.44 14.46
N ALA A 10 44.93 22.35 15.19
CA ALA A 10 44.14 21.25 14.64
C ALA A 10 42.68 21.73 14.46
N VAL A 11 42.29 22.01 13.24
CA VAL A 11 40.87 22.20 12.89
C VAL A 11 40.24 20.83 12.95
N ALA A 12 39.51 20.56 14.03
CA ALA A 12 38.66 19.41 14.12
C ALA A 12 37.51 19.61 13.10
N LEU A 13 37.60 18.97 11.94
CA LEU A 13 36.46 18.76 11.08
C LEU A 13 35.48 17.85 11.84
N THR A 14 34.54 18.44 12.57
CA THR A 14 33.35 17.74 13.01
C THR A 14 32.52 17.45 11.74
N GLY A 15 32.71 16.26 11.19
CA GLY A 15 31.82 15.75 10.16
C GLY A 15 30.40 15.74 10.74
N LEU A 16 29.61 16.70 10.35
CA LEU A 16 28.16 16.67 10.58
C LEU A 16 27.65 15.41 9.87
N GLY A 17 27.54 14.30 10.61
CA GLY A 17 26.88 13.09 10.12
C GLY A 17 25.45 13.48 9.72
N LEU A 18 25.01 13.00 8.56
CA LEU A 18 23.63 13.19 8.11
C LEU A 18 22.67 12.61 9.16
N ALA A 19 21.66 13.39 9.55
CA ALA A 19 20.57 12.89 10.37
C ALA A 19 19.85 11.78 9.61
N GLN A 20 19.61 10.63 10.26
CA GLN A 20 19.07 9.44 9.63
C GLN A 20 17.71 9.06 10.21
N ILE A 21 16.74 8.83 9.32
CA ILE A 21 15.41 8.30 9.63
C ILE A 21 15.34 6.90 9.04
N ARG A 22 14.80 5.94 9.79
CA ARG A 22 14.67 4.54 9.38
C ARG A 22 13.21 4.16 9.25
N ALA A 23 12.81 3.70 8.06
CA ALA A 23 11.50 3.11 7.77
C ALA A 23 11.69 1.69 7.24
N ASP A 24 10.85 0.77 7.67
CA ASP A 24 10.84 -0.63 7.20
C ASP A 24 9.41 -1.15 7.21
N GLY A 25 9.15 -2.30 6.65
CA GLY A 25 7.89 -3.00 6.71
C GLY A 25 7.37 -3.48 5.35
N SER A 26 6.13 -3.14 5.04
CA SER A 26 5.40 -3.59 3.86
C SER A 26 6.13 -3.28 2.56
N SER A 27 6.28 -4.29 1.70
CA SER A 27 6.75 -4.12 0.32
C SER A 27 5.74 -3.37 -0.56
N THR A 28 4.46 -3.41 -0.22
CA THR A 28 3.40 -2.65 -0.89
C THR A 28 3.52 -1.16 -0.61
N VAL A 29 3.79 -0.77 0.65
CA VAL A 29 3.93 0.64 1.06
C VAL A 29 5.32 1.20 0.74
N TYR A 30 6.32 0.34 0.59
CA TYR A 30 7.69 0.73 0.27
C TYR A 30 7.79 1.77 -0.86
N PRO A 31 7.16 1.59 -2.04
CA PRO A 31 7.24 2.57 -3.13
C PRO A 31 6.71 3.95 -2.74
N ILE A 32 5.67 4.00 -1.92
CA ILE A 32 5.09 5.27 -1.45
C ILE A 32 6.10 5.99 -0.57
N THR A 33 6.59 5.33 0.47
CA THR A 33 7.55 5.91 1.42
C THR A 33 8.85 6.29 0.73
N GLN A 34 9.31 5.49 -0.22
CA GLN A 34 10.49 5.79 -1.04
C GLN A 34 10.29 7.05 -1.90
N ALA A 35 9.17 7.18 -2.60
CA ALA A 35 8.87 8.35 -3.41
C ALA A 35 8.75 9.63 -2.56
N VAL A 36 8.11 9.54 -1.41
CA VAL A 36 8.01 10.65 -0.45
C VAL A 36 9.39 11.01 0.11
N ALA A 37 10.21 10.02 0.42
CA ALA A 37 11.58 10.22 0.91
C ALA A 37 12.47 10.93 -0.12
N GLU A 38 12.35 10.59 -1.39
CA GLU A 38 13.09 11.24 -2.48
C GLU A 38 12.70 12.71 -2.65
N GLU A 39 11.40 13.02 -2.65
CA GLU A 39 10.91 14.40 -2.70
C GLU A 39 11.33 15.21 -1.46
N PHE A 40 11.33 14.59 -0.29
CA PHE A 40 11.77 15.20 0.95
C PHE A 40 13.29 15.48 0.94
N ALA A 41 14.11 14.55 0.46
CA ALA A 41 15.55 14.69 0.38
C ALA A 41 15.97 15.84 -0.53
N ALA A 42 15.24 16.09 -1.62
CA ALA A 42 15.48 17.23 -2.52
C ALA A 42 15.34 18.58 -1.80
N ARG A 43 14.52 18.65 -0.76
CA ARG A 43 14.25 19.85 0.05
C ARG A 43 15.08 19.90 1.35
N ASN A 44 15.60 18.76 1.78
CA ASN A 44 16.29 18.58 3.05
C ASN A 44 17.57 17.75 2.85
N PRO A 45 18.61 18.27 2.17
CA PRO A 45 19.77 17.49 1.76
C PRO A 45 20.61 16.98 2.93
N ASN A 46 20.41 17.51 4.15
CA ASN A 46 21.11 17.09 5.36
C ASN A 46 20.39 15.96 6.13
N ILE A 47 19.24 15.50 5.64
CA ILE A 47 18.45 14.46 6.26
C ILE A 47 18.38 13.27 5.30
N ARG A 48 18.76 12.10 5.78
CA ARG A 48 18.70 10.85 5.04
C ARG A 48 17.54 9.98 5.55
N VAL A 49 16.64 9.58 4.67
CA VAL A 49 15.61 8.59 4.98
C VAL A 49 16.03 7.27 4.34
N VAL A 50 16.24 6.26 5.17
CA VAL A 50 16.53 4.89 4.73
C VAL A 50 15.23 4.10 4.76
N VAL A 51 14.81 3.62 3.60
CA VAL A 51 13.60 2.82 3.46
C VAL A 51 13.97 1.40 3.06
N ALA A 52 13.51 0.45 3.86
CA ALA A 52 13.69 -0.98 3.60
C ALA A 52 12.32 -1.68 3.57
N PHE A 53 12.32 -2.94 3.19
CA PHE A 53 11.11 -3.77 3.23
C PHE A 53 11.45 -5.17 3.74
N SER A 54 10.72 -5.62 4.74
CA SER A 54 10.83 -6.97 5.32
C SER A 54 9.45 -7.62 5.48
N GLY A 55 8.44 -7.05 4.80
CA GLY A 55 7.04 -7.38 4.97
C GLY A 55 6.43 -6.69 6.19
N THR A 56 5.11 -6.55 6.22
CA THR A 56 4.40 -5.87 7.32
C THR A 56 4.73 -6.50 8.69
N GLY A 57 4.66 -7.82 8.80
CA GLY A 57 4.97 -8.51 10.06
C GLY A 57 6.45 -8.44 10.45
N GLY A 58 7.36 -8.57 9.48
CA GLY A 58 8.79 -8.42 9.70
C GLY A 58 9.16 -7.01 10.19
N GLY A 59 8.52 -6.00 9.60
CA GLY A 59 8.69 -4.62 10.01
C GLY A 59 8.17 -4.33 11.41
N PHE A 60 7.00 -4.85 11.79
CA PHE A 60 6.49 -4.70 13.16
C PHE A 60 7.42 -5.34 14.21
N LYS A 61 8.06 -6.46 13.89
CA LYS A 61 9.05 -7.06 14.81
C LYS A 61 10.20 -6.11 15.11
N LYS A 62 10.72 -5.41 14.11
CA LYS A 62 11.77 -4.41 14.29
C LYS A 62 11.25 -3.15 14.98
N PHE A 63 10.12 -2.64 14.53
CA PHE A 63 9.48 -1.43 15.05
C PHE A 63 9.15 -1.56 16.54
N CYS A 64 8.52 -2.66 16.95
CA CYS A 64 8.18 -2.92 18.35
C CYS A 64 9.40 -3.21 19.26
N ARG A 65 10.61 -3.35 18.68
CA ARG A 65 11.89 -3.34 19.41
C ARG A 65 12.58 -1.99 19.41
N GLY A 66 11.97 -0.98 18.78
CA GLY A 66 12.55 0.36 18.69
C GLY A 66 13.68 0.52 17.67
N GLU A 67 13.81 -0.41 16.73
CA GLU A 67 14.88 -0.40 15.72
C GLU A 67 14.60 0.56 14.56
N THR A 68 13.34 0.93 14.33
CA THR A 68 12.91 1.83 13.27
C THR A 68 12.04 2.96 13.81
N ASP A 69 12.05 4.10 13.12
CA ASP A 69 11.24 5.27 13.45
C ASP A 69 9.83 5.16 12.88
N ILE A 70 9.72 4.53 11.71
CA ILE A 70 8.48 4.38 10.94
C ILE A 70 8.33 2.93 10.52
N GLN A 71 7.11 2.39 10.71
CA GLN A 71 6.68 1.10 10.21
C GLN A 71 5.69 1.30 9.08
N ASN A 72 6.00 0.75 7.91
CA ASN A 72 5.10 0.67 6.78
C ASN A 72 4.20 -0.57 6.90
N ALA A 73 2.90 -0.42 6.78
CA ALA A 73 1.98 -1.54 6.94
C ALA A 73 0.87 -1.56 5.88
N SER A 74 0.63 -2.73 5.31
CA SER A 74 -0.46 -2.97 4.36
C SER A 74 -1.70 -3.59 5.02
N ARG A 75 -1.70 -3.68 6.33
CA ARG A 75 -2.80 -4.04 7.22
C ARG A 75 -2.62 -3.34 8.56
N PRO A 76 -3.68 -3.23 9.37
CA PRO A 76 -3.54 -2.77 10.75
C PRO A 76 -2.63 -3.69 11.57
N ILE A 77 -2.07 -3.12 12.64
CA ILE A 77 -1.34 -3.89 13.65
C ILE A 77 -2.23 -5.01 14.23
N ARG A 78 -1.64 -6.15 14.51
CA ARG A 78 -2.34 -7.29 15.13
C ARG A 78 -2.21 -7.25 16.66
N PRO A 79 -3.13 -7.89 17.40
CA PRO A 79 -3.08 -7.93 18.86
C PRO A 79 -1.74 -8.44 19.42
N GLU A 80 -1.16 -9.49 18.83
CA GLU A 80 0.12 -10.03 19.23
C GLU A 80 1.30 -9.09 18.97
N GLU A 81 1.23 -8.28 17.91
CA GLU A 81 2.22 -7.24 17.61
C GLU A 81 2.10 -6.06 18.57
N LEU A 82 0.85 -5.65 18.87
CA LEU A 82 0.57 -4.60 19.85
C LEU A 82 1.11 -4.98 21.24
N GLU A 83 0.92 -6.21 21.66
CA GLU A 83 1.44 -6.72 22.92
C GLU A 83 2.96 -6.59 23.02
N VAL A 84 3.68 -6.95 21.95
CA VAL A 84 5.14 -6.80 21.90
C VAL A 84 5.56 -5.32 21.96
N CYS A 85 4.89 -4.43 21.23
CA CYS A 85 5.14 -2.99 21.33
C CYS A 85 4.92 -2.47 22.76
N GLN A 86 3.82 -2.82 23.39
CA GLN A 86 3.47 -2.41 24.76
C GLN A 86 4.51 -2.92 25.76
N LYS A 87 4.91 -4.19 25.67
CA LYS A 87 5.91 -4.79 26.53
C LYS A 87 7.27 -4.10 26.45
N ASN A 88 7.62 -3.60 25.29
CA ASN A 88 8.88 -2.87 25.05
C ASN A 88 8.74 -1.35 25.24
N GLY A 89 7.59 -0.86 25.69
CA GLY A 89 7.36 0.57 25.91
C GLY A 89 7.30 1.40 24.61
N ILE A 90 7.03 0.78 23.47
CA ILE A 90 6.91 1.46 22.19
C ILE A 90 5.47 1.95 22.00
N GLN A 91 5.29 3.27 22.08
CA GLN A 91 4.05 3.95 21.71
C GLN A 91 4.13 4.41 20.27
N PHE A 92 3.03 4.31 19.53
CA PHE A 92 2.98 4.68 18.13
C PHE A 92 1.71 5.45 17.78
N ILE A 93 1.77 6.18 16.67
CA ILE A 93 0.62 6.82 16.04
C ILE A 93 0.34 6.06 14.74
N GLU A 94 -0.89 5.55 14.60
CA GLU A 94 -1.36 4.88 13.38
C GLU A 94 -1.93 5.91 12.40
N LEU A 95 -1.38 5.95 11.19
CA LEU A 95 -1.75 6.94 10.18
C LEU A 95 -2.08 6.23 8.85
N PRO A 96 -3.33 6.29 8.37
CA PRO A 96 -3.61 5.91 7.00
C PRO A 96 -2.97 6.93 6.05
N VAL A 97 -2.37 6.47 4.96
CA VAL A 97 -1.63 7.34 4.03
C VAL A 97 -2.10 7.22 2.59
N ALA A 98 -2.67 6.07 2.21
CA ALA A 98 -3.18 5.79 0.87
C ALA A 98 -4.12 4.59 0.91
N TYR A 99 -4.78 4.31 -0.22
CA TYR A 99 -5.47 3.04 -0.45
C TYR A 99 -4.80 2.27 -1.58
N ASP A 100 -4.69 0.96 -1.40
CA ASP A 100 -4.38 0.01 -2.45
C ASP A 100 -5.70 -0.55 -3.00
N ALA A 101 -5.84 -0.55 -4.32
CA ALA A 101 -6.99 -1.12 -4.98
C ALA A 101 -6.55 -1.88 -6.23
N LEU A 102 -7.11 -3.07 -6.43
CA LEU A 102 -6.83 -3.93 -7.55
C LEU A 102 -8.04 -4.05 -8.45
N THR A 103 -7.82 -4.13 -9.76
CA THR A 103 -8.86 -4.27 -10.76
C THR A 103 -8.66 -5.55 -11.54
N VAL A 104 -9.74 -6.30 -11.70
CA VAL A 104 -9.82 -7.40 -12.67
C VAL A 104 -10.28 -6.81 -13.99
N ILE A 105 -9.50 -7.04 -15.04
CA ILE A 105 -9.75 -6.48 -16.37
C ILE A 105 -10.05 -7.55 -17.40
N VAL A 106 -10.87 -7.20 -18.35
CA VAL A 106 -11.20 -8.00 -19.55
C VAL A 106 -11.14 -7.12 -20.78
N ASN A 107 -11.16 -7.75 -21.96
CA ASN A 107 -11.22 -7.05 -23.24
C ASN A 107 -12.54 -6.28 -23.38
N PRO A 108 -12.56 -5.11 -24.03
CA PRO A 108 -13.79 -4.34 -24.27
C PRO A 108 -14.88 -5.12 -25.02
N LYS A 109 -14.50 -6.10 -25.83
CA LYS A 109 -15.44 -6.99 -26.56
C LYS A 109 -16.05 -8.09 -25.68
N ASN A 110 -15.56 -8.26 -24.47
CA ASN A 110 -16.13 -9.20 -23.51
C ASN A 110 -17.42 -8.60 -22.93
N THR A 111 -18.56 -9.14 -23.34
CA THR A 111 -19.89 -8.70 -22.92
C THR A 111 -20.51 -9.60 -21.86
N TRP A 112 -19.90 -10.74 -21.54
CA TRP A 112 -20.44 -11.76 -20.62
C TRP A 112 -19.92 -11.67 -19.21
N ALA A 113 -18.64 -11.33 -19.00
CA ALA A 113 -18.02 -11.24 -17.68
C ALA A 113 -18.10 -9.81 -17.12
N THR A 114 -19.31 -9.34 -16.81
CA THR A 114 -19.52 -8.00 -16.26
C THR A 114 -19.36 -7.95 -14.74
N CYS A 115 -19.54 -9.09 -14.07
CA CYS A 115 -19.40 -9.22 -12.63
C CYS A 115 -18.92 -10.64 -12.29
N LEU A 116 -17.97 -10.75 -11.38
CA LEU A 116 -17.46 -12.02 -10.85
C LEU A 116 -17.60 -12.04 -9.32
N LYS A 117 -18.05 -13.19 -8.81
CA LYS A 117 -18.01 -13.46 -7.37
C LYS A 117 -16.57 -13.72 -6.92
N THR A 118 -16.25 -13.36 -5.69
CA THR A 118 -14.95 -13.67 -5.09
C THR A 118 -14.66 -15.19 -5.14
N SER A 119 -15.68 -16.02 -4.93
CA SER A 119 -15.57 -17.49 -5.05
C SER A 119 -15.22 -17.95 -6.47
N GLU A 120 -15.75 -17.29 -7.49
CA GLU A 120 -15.42 -17.57 -8.88
C GLU A 120 -13.96 -17.17 -9.20
N LEU A 121 -13.52 -16.00 -8.73
CA LEU A 121 -12.13 -15.58 -8.86
C LEU A 121 -11.18 -16.55 -8.17
N LYS A 122 -11.51 -17.02 -6.96
CA LYS A 122 -10.72 -18.04 -6.27
C LYS A 122 -10.62 -19.31 -7.10
N ALA A 123 -11.71 -19.82 -7.63
CA ALA A 123 -11.72 -21.03 -8.47
C ALA A 123 -10.87 -20.86 -9.73
N ILE A 124 -10.84 -19.67 -10.33
CA ILE A 124 -10.01 -19.37 -11.50
C ILE A 124 -8.52 -19.33 -11.14
N TRP A 125 -8.16 -18.67 -10.06
CA TRP A 125 -6.78 -18.27 -9.77
C TRP A 125 -6.05 -19.18 -8.78
N GLU A 126 -6.73 -20.03 -8.01
CA GLU A 126 -6.10 -20.89 -7.01
C GLU A 126 -5.09 -21.88 -7.60
N PRO A 127 -4.10 -22.33 -6.81
CA PRO A 127 -3.16 -23.37 -7.23
C PRO A 127 -3.91 -24.61 -7.71
N GLY A 128 -3.45 -25.17 -8.85
CA GLY A 128 -4.07 -26.37 -9.42
C GLY A 128 -5.44 -26.17 -10.05
N SER A 129 -5.90 -24.93 -10.24
CA SER A 129 -7.17 -24.66 -10.92
C SER A 129 -7.24 -25.39 -12.27
N LYS A 130 -8.38 -26.01 -12.53
CA LYS A 130 -8.69 -26.73 -13.78
C LYS A 130 -9.50 -25.89 -14.75
N ILE A 131 -9.78 -24.64 -14.40
CA ILE A 131 -10.53 -23.72 -15.28
C ILE A 131 -9.62 -23.25 -16.39
N GLN A 132 -9.95 -23.66 -17.62
CA GLN A 132 -9.20 -23.35 -18.84
C GLN A 132 -10.08 -22.64 -19.89
N ARG A 133 -11.40 -22.57 -19.64
CA ARG A 133 -12.38 -21.98 -20.54
C ARG A 133 -13.39 -21.15 -19.78
N TRP A 134 -13.93 -20.13 -20.42
CA TRP A 134 -14.95 -19.27 -19.85
C TRP A 134 -16.22 -20.05 -19.47
N SER A 135 -16.62 -21.04 -20.29
CA SER A 135 -17.78 -21.89 -20.01
C SER A 135 -17.69 -22.69 -18.72
N GLN A 136 -16.47 -22.91 -18.19
CA GLN A 136 -16.25 -23.59 -16.92
C GLN A 136 -16.49 -22.68 -15.71
N ILE A 137 -16.51 -21.37 -15.89
CA ILE A 137 -16.78 -20.40 -14.82
C ILE A 137 -18.29 -20.30 -14.60
N ARG A 138 -19.06 -20.10 -15.66
CA ARG A 138 -20.52 -20.09 -15.65
C ARG A 138 -21.09 -20.78 -16.87
N GLN A 139 -22.17 -21.51 -16.65
CA GLN A 139 -22.96 -22.07 -17.76
C GLN A 139 -23.49 -20.93 -18.65
N GLY A 140 -23.42 -21.13 -19.95
CA GLY A 140 -23.87 -20.14 -20.94
C GLY A 140 -22.80 -19.15 -21.38
N TRP A 141 -21.67 -19.10 -20.71
CA TRP A 141 -20.52 -18.33 -21.16
C TRP A 141 -19.81 -19.02 -22.33
N PRO A 142 -19.06 -18.26 -23.16
CA PRO A 142 -18.42 -18.83 -24.35
C PRO A 142 -17.52 -20.04 -24.03
N ASN A 143 -17.61 -21.09 -24.84
CA ASN A 143 -16.71 -22.23 -24.78
C ASN A 143 -15.40 -21.89 -25.49
N GLN A 144 -14.70 -20.89 -24.97
CA GLN A 144 -13.45 -20.36 -25.50
C GLN A 144 -12.34 -20.40 -24.44
N PRO A 145 -11.07 -20.50 -24.86
CA PRO A 145 -9.95 -20.51 -23.93
C PRO A 145 -9.92 -19.24 -23.08
N LEU A 146 -9.68 -19.44 -21.78
CA LEU A 146 -9.43 -18.36 -20.83
C LEU A 146 -7.92 -18.10 -20.78
N ARG A 147 -7.49 -16.95 -21.23
CA ARG A 147 -6.08 -16.53 -21.17
C ARG A 147 -5.87 -15.56 -20.04
N LEU A 148 -4.93 -15.87 -19.15
CA LEU A 148 -4.72 -15.19 -17.89
C LEU A 148 -3.42 -14.41 -17.87
N TYR A 149 -3.50 -13.16 -17.45
CA TYR A 149 -2.38 -12.24 -17.24
C TYR A 149 -2.42 -11.69 -15.83
N GLY A 150 -1.29 -11.40 -15.25
CA GLY A 150 -1.27 -10.81 -13.93
C GLY A 150 0.12 -10.46 -13.45
N ALA A 151 0.18 -9.87 -12.26
CA ALA A 151 1.44 -9.51 -11.62
C ALA A 151 2.30 -10.74 -11.34
N GLY A 152 3.62 -10.58 -11.42
CA GLY A 152 4.61 -11.59 -11.08
C GLY A 152 4.90 -11.63 -9.57
N ALA A 153 5.69 -12.64 -9.18
CA ALA A 153 5.92 -12.99 -7.78
C ALA A 153 6.66 -11.92 -6.93
N ASP A 154 7.29 -10.94 -7.59
CA ASP A 154 8.01 -9.86 -6.91
C ASP A 154 7.14 -8.61 -6.66
N SER A 155 5.87 -8.65 -7.08
CA SER A 155 4.93 -7.53 -6.98
C SER A 155 4.11 -7.57 -5.69
N GLY A 156 3.93 -6.42 -5.03
CA GLY A 156 2.97 -6.24 -3.94
C GLY A 156 1.52 -6.48 -4.38
N THR A 157 1.20 -6.18 -5.64
CA THR A 157 -0.09 -6.51 -6.28
C THR A 157 -0.34 -8.02 -6.28
N PHE A 158 0.67 -8.81 -6.60
CA PHE A 158 0.61 -10.26 -6.55
C PHE A 158 0.32 -10.79 -5.15
N ASP A 159 1.05 -10.33 -4.16
CA ASP A 159 0.86 -10.75 -2.78
C ASP A 159 -0.56 -10.42 -2.29
N TYR A 160 -1.02 -9.20 -2.57
CA TYR A 160 -2.35 -8.78 -2.16
C TYR A 160 -3.47 -9.54 -2.88
N PHE A 161 -3.39 -9.67 -4.20
CA PHE A 161 -4.41 -10.38 -4.96
C PHE A 161 -4.55 -11.84 -4.48
N THR A 162 -3.44 -12.53 -4.30
CA THR A 162 -3.45 -13.92 -3.85
C THR A 162 -3.96 -14.05 -2.42
N GLU A 163 -3.57 -13.16 -1.51
CA GLU A 163 -4.09 -13.15 -0.13
C GLU A 163 -5.60 -12.87 -0.10
N ALA A 164 -6.07 -11.86 -0.83
CA ALA A 164 -7.47 -11.45 -0.81
C ALA A 164 -8.41 -12.45 -1.51
N ILE A 165 -7.97 -13.06 -2.60
CA ILE A 165 -8.80 -13.94 -3.45
C ILE A 165 -8.63 -15.40 -3.11
N VAL A 166 -7.38 -15.86 -2.96
CA VAL A 166 -7.08 -17.28 -2.69
C VAL A 166 -7.05 -17.57 -1.20
N GLY A 167 -6.78 -16.56 -0.38
CA GLY A 167 -6.70 -16.70 1.09
C GLY A 167 -5.29 -16.95 1.61
N GLN A 168 -4.30 -17.01 0.74
CA GLN A 168 -2.89 -17.19 1.10
C GLN A 168 -2.01 -16.40 0.13
N ALA A 169 -1.20 -15.52 0.67
CA ALA A 169 -0.23 -14.77 -0.13
C ALA A 169 0.69 -15.71 -0.91
N LYS A 170 0.93 -15.35 -2.17
CA LYS A 170 1.76 -16.09 -3.14
C LYS A 170 1.19 -17.43 -3.63
N ALA A 171 0.00 -17.82 -3.21
CA ALA A 171 -0.66 -19.02 -3.69
C ALA A 171 -1.46 -18.73 -4.98
N ILE A 172 -1.00 -19.20 -6.11
CA ILE A 172 -1.60 -18.98 -7.43
C ILE A 172 -1.30 -20.15 -8.37
N ARG A 173 -2.16 -20.34 -9.38
CA ARG A 173 -1.87 -21.25 -10.49
C ARG A 173 -0.59 -20.81 -11.22
N THR A 174 0.10 -21.74 -11.83
CA THR A 174 1.40 -21.48 -12.49
C THR A 174 1.30 -21.26 -13.99
N ASP A 175 0.16 -21.53 -14.60
CA ASP A 175 -0.09 -21.50 -16.04
C ASP A 175 -0.76 -20.21 -16.55
N TYR A 176 -0.47 -19.09 -15.90
CA TYR A 176 -0.86 -17.75 -16.37
C TYR A 176 0.38 -17.01 -16.92
N GLN A 177 0.20 -15.84 -17.52
CA GLN A 177 1.28 -14.98 -18.01
C GLN A 177 1.69 -13.98 -16.91
N PRO A 178 2.72 -14.27 -16.10
CA PRO A 178 3.20 -13.35 -15.08
C PRO A 178 4.01 -12.22 -15.71
N THR A 179 3.85 -11.01 -15.18
CA THR A 179 4.68 -9.87 -15.56
C THR A 179 4.79 -8.87 -14.41
N GLU A 180 5.96 -8.24 -14.30
CA GLU A 180 6.15 -7.10 -13.39
C GLU A 180 5.81 -5.75 -14.08
N ASP A 181 5.52 -5.76 -15.37
CA ASP A 181 5.11 -4.59 -16.15
C ASP A 181 3.61 -4.64 -16.47
N ASP A 182 2.84 -3.81 -15.79
CA ASP A 182 1.40 -3.71 -15.98
C ASP A 182 0.99 -3.34 -17.42
N ASN A 183 1.87 -2.66 -18.18
CA ASN A 183 1.61 -2.39 -19.59
C ASN A 183 1.56 -3.68 -20.44
N VAL A 184 2.28 -4.71 -20.05
CA VAL A 184 2.23 -6.02 -20.70
C VAL A 184 0.87 -6.67 -20.44
N THR A 185 0.35 -6.58 -19.21
CA THR A 185 -0.99 -7.06 -18.86
C THR A 185 -2.06 -6.32 -19.67
N ILE A 186 -1.99 -4.99 -19.74
CA ILE A 186 -2.91 -4.17 -20.54
C ILE A 186 -2.90 -4.58 -22.01
N LYS A 187 -1.73 -4.70 -22.62
CA LYS A 187 -1.60 -5.11 -24.02
C LYS A 187 -2.12 -6.52 -24.28
N GLY A 188 -1.82 -7.46 -23.40
CA GLY A 188 -2.31 -8.83 -23.49
C GLY A 188 -3.83 -8.91 -23.47
N VAL A 189 -4.47 -8.25 -22.54
CA VAL A 189 -5.94 -8.22 -22.40
C VAL A 189 -6.59 -7.42 -23.52
N ALA A 190 -6.05 -6.26 -23.89
CA ALA A 190 -6.58 -5.45 -24.99
C ALA A 190 -6.50 -6.17 -26.35
N GLY A 191 -5.53 -7.03 -26.55
CA GLY A 191 -5.30 -7.77 -27.80
C GLY A 191 -6.05 -9.10 -27.91
N ASP A 192 -6.74 -9.55 -26.88
CA ASP A 192 -7.41 -10.85 -26.83
C ASP A 192 -8.78 -10.75 -26.17
N THR A 193 -9.83 -11.02 -26.97
CA THR A 193 -11.23 -10.99 -26.51
C THR A 193 -11.48 -11.90 -25.31
N TYR A 194 -10.72 -13.00 -25.19
CA TYR A 194 -10.91 -14.05 -24.17
C TYR A 194 -9.89 -13.97 -23.03
N ALA A 195 -9.13 -12.89 -22.95
CA ALA A 195 -8.19 -12.69 -21.87
C ALA A 195 -8.85 -12.06 -20.63
N MET A 196 -8.28 -12.40 -19.47
CA MET A 196 -8.53 -11.77 -18.18
C MET A 196 -7.19 -11.43 -17.54
N GLY A 197 -7.15 -10.32 -16.82
CA GLY A 197 -5.96 -9.96 -16.04
C GLY A 197 -6.32 -9.28 -14.73
N PHE A 198 -5.33 -9.09 -13.88
CA PHE A 198 -5.45 -8.24 -12.70
C PHE A 198 -4.24 -7.32 -12.58
N LEU A 199 -4.48 -6.11 -12.10
CA LEU A 199 -3.46 -5.07 -11.93
C LEU A 199 -3.96 -3.98 -10.96
N GLY A 200 -3.09 -3.04 -10.63
CA GLY A 200 -3.43 -1.90 -9.79
C GLY A 200 -4.49 -1.00 -10.44
N TYR A 201 -5.40 -0.48 -9.62
CA TYR A 201 -6.51 0.36 -10.06
C TYR A 201 -6.06 1.58 -10.88
N ALA A 202 -4.97 2.23 -10.49
CA ALA A 202 -4.49 3.41 -11.21
C ALA A 202 -4.09 3.10 -12.66
N TYR A 203 -3.49 1.96 -12.91
CA TYR A 203 -3.17 1.52 -14.28
C TYR A 203 -4.42 1.25 -15.11
N TYR A 204 -5.44 0.65 -14.51
CA TYR A 204 -6.73 0.52 -15.17
C TYR A 204 -7.33 1.89 -15.49
N GLU A 205 -7.34 2.82 -14.56
CA GLU A 205 -7.90 4.17 -14.73
C GLU A 205 -7.25 4.92 -15.89
N GLU A 206 -5.93 4.78 -16.04
CA GLU A 206 -5.17 5.37 -17.15
C GLU A 206 -5.42 4.67 -18.51
N ASN A 207 -5.95 3.45 -18.51
CA ASN A 207 -6.14 2.61 -19.70
C ASN A 207 -7.58 2.12 -19.91
N LYS A 208 -8.56 2.78 -19.29
CA LYS A 208 -9.98 2.38 -19.42
C LYS A 208 -10.58 2.54 -20.80
N ASP A 209 -9.87 3.18 -21.72
CA ASP A 209 -10.16 3.21 -23.16
C ASP A 209 -9.73 1.93 -23.89
N LYS A 210 -8.84 1.12 -23.31
CA LYS A 210 -8.25 -0.09 -23.89
C LYS A 210 -8.77 -1.38 -23.28
N VAL A 211 -9.12 -1.35 -22.00
CA VAL A 211 -9.60 -2.51 -21.23
C VAL A 211 -10.80 -2.13 -20.39
N LYS A 212 -11.51 -3.14 -19.91
CA LYS A 212 -12.77 -2.98 -19.17
C LYS A 212 -12.64 -3.62 -17.80
N ALA A 213 -13.08 -2.91 -16.75
CA ALA A 213 -13.13 -3.47 -15.41
C ALA A 213 -14.29 -4.45 -15.25
N VAL A 214 -14.06 -5.50 -14.48
CA VAL A 214 -15.10 -6.43 -14.02
C VAL A 214 -15.53 -6.00 -12.61
N ALA A 215 -16.85 -5.91 -12.40
CA ALA A 215 -17.38 -5.70 -11.05
C ALA A 215 -17.13 -6.93 -10.18
N ILE A 216 -16.92 -6.71 -8.89
CA ILE A 216 -16.65 -7.77 -7.90
C ILE A 216 -17.83 -7.88 -6.95
N ASP A 217 -18.29 -9.10 -6.76
CA ASP A 217 -19.34 -9.45 -5.78
C ASP A 217 -18.71 -10.24 -4.62
N HIS A 218 -18.60 -9.58 -3.49
CA HIS A 218 -18.12 -10.17 -2.23
C HIS A 218 -19.26 -10.51 -1.26
N GLY A 219 -20.44 -10.80 -1.80
CA GLY A 219 -21.62 -11.19 -1.05
C GLY A 219 -22.67 -10.08 -0.83
N LYS A 220 -22.43 -8.87 -1.30
CA LYS A 220 -23.35 -7.71 -1.17
C LYS A 220 -23.72 -7.07 -2.52
N GLY A 221 -23.56 -7.82 -3.61
CA GLY A 221 -23.80 -7.33 -4.96
C GLY A 221 -22.53 -6.91 -5.70
N CYS A 222 -22.70 -6.60 -6.98
CA CYS A 222 -21.62 -6.24 -7.89
C CYS A 222 -21.19 -4.80 -7.69
N VAL A 223 -19.90 -4.59 -7.41
CA VAL A 223 -19.31 -3.26 -7.21
C VAL A 223 -18.16 -3.08 -8.18
N LEU A 224 -18.18 -2.01 -8.97
CA LEU A 224 -17.09 -1.61 -9.84
C LEU A 224 -16.02 -0.84 -9.05
N PRO A 225 -14.74 -0.98 -9.41
CA PRO A 225 -13.70 -0.16 -8.81
C PRO A 225 -13.87 1.29 -9.26
N SER A 226 -13.85 2.19 -8.31
CA SER A 226 -13.79 3.63 -8.49
C SER A 226 -13.14 4.27 -7.28
N ARG A 227 -12.69 5.51 -7.40
CA ARG A 227 -12.18 6.23 -6.23
C ARG A 227 -13.21 6.24 -5.09
N GLU A 228 -14.47 6.45 -5.41
CA GLU A 228 -15.58 6.46 -4.43
C GLU A 228 -15.72 5.11 -3.74
N THR A 229 -15.88 4.01 -4.49
CA THR A 229 -16.10 2.67 -3.91
C THR A 229 -14.88 2.11 -3.20
N VAL A 230 -13.68 2.54 -3.57
CA VAL A 230 -12.45 2.22 -2.84
C VAL A 230 -12.44 2.91 -1.47
N LEU A 231 -12.70 4.22 -1.42
CA LEU A 231 -12.62 5.00 -0.19
C LEU A 231 -13.80 4.78 0.76
N ASP A 232 -14.99 4.47 0.23
CA ASP A 232 -16.16 4.14 1.07
C ASP A 232 -16.18 2.69 1.57
N GLY A 233 -15.21 1.87 1.13
CA GLY A 233 -15.04 0.50 1.56
C GLY A 233 -16.01 -0.51 0.92
N THR A 234 -16.80 -0.12 -0.06
CA THR A 234 -17.75 -1.05 -0.72
C THR A 234 -17.10 -1.95 -1.76
N TYR A 235 -15.97 -1.51 -2.36
CA TYR A 235 -15.20 -2.33 -3.29
C TYR A 235 -14.33 -3.34 -2.55
N GLN A 236 -14.90 -4.49 -2.18
CA GLN A 236 -14.24 -5.55 -1.42
C GLN A 236 -14.16 -6.85 -2.21
N PRO A 237 -13.13 -7.68 -1.98
CA PRO A 237 -12.02 -7.53 -1.05
C PRO A 237 -10.80 -6.83 -1.67
N LEU A 238 -10.92 -6.23 -2.84
CA LEU A 238 -9.81 -5.70 -3.64
C LEU A 238 -9.52 -4.21 -3.38
N SER A 239 -9.88 -3.70 -2.20
CA SER A 239 -9.40 -2.41 -1.68
C SER A 239 -9.04 -2.50 -0.21
N ARG A 240 -7.96 -1.82 0.18
CA ARG A 240 -7.50 -1.77 1.56
C ARG A 240 -6.76 -0.47 1.87
N PRO A 241 -6.88 0.08 3.09
CA PRO A 241 -6.04 1.18 3.52
C PRO A 241 -4.59 0.72 3.73
N LEU A 242 -3.67 1.64 3.46
CA LEU A 242 -2.24 1.49 3.72
C LEU A 242 -1.82 2.48 4.80
N PHE A 243 -0.88 2.08 5.65
CA PHE A 243 -0.54 2.79 6.86
C PHE A 243 0.96 3.06 6.97
N ILE A 244 1.28 4.12 7.70
CA ILE A 244 2.53 4.23 8.44
C ILE A 244 2.23 4.29 9.94
N TYR A 245 3.10 3.67 10.74
CA TYR A 245 3.11 3.77 12.19
C TYR A 245 4.34 4.56 12.59
N VAL A 246 4.16 5.62 13.35
CA VAL A 246 5.25 6.49 13.77
C VAL A 246 5.53 6.25 15.25
N ASN A 247 6.78 5.92 15.59
CA ASN A 247 7.20 5.83 16.98
C ASN A 247 7.12 7.21 17.63
N VAL A 248 6.31 7.34 18.68
CA VAL A 248 6.08 8.62 19.38
C VAL A 248 7.39 9.22 19.86
N LYS A 249 8.29 8.40 20.42
CA LYS A 249 9.62 8.85 20.89
C LYS A 249 10.48 9.39 19.75
N SER A 250 10.37 8.84 18.55
CA SER A 250 11.11 9.33 17.38
C SER A 250 10.74 10.76 17.01
N LEU A 251 9.54 11.22 17.37
CA LEU A 251 9.10 12.60 17.17
C LEU A 251 9.82 13.63 18.05
N ASP A 252 10.61 13.20 19.03
CA ASP A 252 11.51 14.11 19.76
C ASP A 252 12.62 14.66 18.87
N ARG A 253 12.94 13.95 17.79
CA ARG A 253 13.93 14.35 16.80
C ARG A 253 13.28 15.25 15.72
N PRO A 254 13.81 16.48 15.52
CA PRO A 254 13.23 17.44 14.57
C PRO A 254 13.14 16.91 13.14
N GLU A 255 14.13 16.14 12.69
CA GLU A 255 14.16 15.55 11.36
C GLU A 255 13.03 14.55 11.14
N VAL A 256 12.65 13.78 12.15
CA VAL A 256 11.52 12.83 12.07
C VAL A 256 10.20 13.61 11.97
N ARG A 257 10.01 14.64 12.79
CA ARG A 257 8.82 15.52 12.70
C ARG A 257 8.71 16.13 11.31
N ALA A 258 9.81 16.67 10.79
CA ALA A 258 9.83 17.29 9.47
C ALA A 258 9.44 16.30 8.36
N PHE A 259 9.93 15.07 8.42
CA PHE A 259 9.61 14.04 7.44
C PHE A 259 8.14 13.59 7.53
N VAL A 260 7.62 13.34 8.74
CA VAL A 260 6.22 12.95 8.93
C VAL A 260 5.27 14.06 8.52
N ASP A 261 5.56 15.32 8.87
CA ASP A 261 4.77 16.47 8.43
C ASP A 261 4.76 16.60 6.90
N PHE A 262 5.91 16.41 6.26
CA PHE A 262 6.00 16.40 4.81
C PHE A 262 5.20 15.26 4.18
N TYR A 263 5.29 14.05 4.74
CA TYR A 263 4.56 12.87 4.26
C TYR A 263 3.04 13.11 4.19
N LEU A 264 2.50 13.82 5.18
CA LEU A 264 1.07 14.13 5.30
C LEU A 264 0.68 15.45 4.60
N SER A 265 1.64 16.17 4.01
CA SER A 265 1.40 17.47 3.37
C SER A 265 0.85 17.33 1.95
N PRO A 266 0.22 18.40 1.41
CA PRO A 266 -0.18 18.44 0.01
C PRO A 266 0.99 18.20 -0.96
N ALA A 267 2.20 18.62 -0.62
CA ALA A 267 3.40 18.43 -1.46
C ALA A 267 3.74 16.95 -1.69
N ALA A 268 3.53 16.09 -0.70
CA ALA A 268 3.79 14.64 -0.82
C ALA A 268 2.74 13.90 -1.64
N ARG A 269 1.55 14.46 -1.84
CA ARG A 269 0.45 13.77 -2.54
C ARG A 269 0.80 13.45 -3.99
N ARG A 270 1.59 14.29 -4.65
CA ARG A 270 2.09 14.02 -5.99
C ARG A 270 2.94 12.75 -6.02
N ALA A 271 3.83 12.59 -5.04
CA ALA A 271 4.65 11.39 -4.90
C ALA A 271 3.77 10.15 -4.66
N ILE A 272 2.74 10.25 -3.83
CA ILE A 272 1.80 9.14 -3.59
C ILE A 272 1.08 8.75 -4.89
N ARG A 273 0.52 9.71 -5.63
CA ARG A 273 -0.15 9.44 -6.91
C ARG A 273 0.77 8.79 -7.93
N SER A 274 2.04 9.19 -7.99
CA SER A 274 3.01 8.63 -8.95
C SER A 274 3.29 7.14 -8.74
N THR A 275 2.95 6.59 -7.58
CA THR A 275 3.12 5.17 -7.27
C THR A 275 1.97 4.28 -7.73
N GLY A 276 0.89 4.87 -8.25
CA GLY A 276 -0.29 4.13 -8.70
C GLY A 276 -1.29 3.77 -7.59
N TYR A 277 -1.06 4.22 -6.36
CA TYR A 277 -2.00 4.06 -5.25
C TYR A 277 -2.99 5.22 -5.17
N VAL A 278 -4.11 5.02 -4.47
CA VAL A 278 -5.17 6.01 -4.32
C VAL A 278 -4.87 6.91 -3.13
N GLU A 279 -4.75 8.21 -3.38
CA GLU A 279 -4.58 9.19 -2.31
C GLU A 279 -5.87 9.36 -1.49
N LEU A 280 -5.72 9.70 -0.22
CA LEU A 280 -6.83 9.99 0.67
C LEU A 280 -7.42 11.38 0.39
N PRO A 281 -8.68 11.64 0.82
CA PRO A 281 -9.22 12.99 0.90
C PRO A 281 -8.35 13.89 1.79
N SER A 282 -8.30 15.17 1.47
CA SER A 282 -7.51 16.17 2.21
C SER A 282 -7.77 16.16 3.72
N GLU A 283 -9.01 15.91 4.10
CA GLU A 283 -9.45 15.89 5.49
C GLU A 283 -8.81 14.74 6.29
N ALA A 284 -8.63 13.57 5.67
CA ALA A 284 -7.94 12.46 6.31
C ALA A 284 -6.48 12.81 6.65
N TYR A 285 -5.78 13.50 5.75
CA TYR A 285 -4.42 13.98 6.02
C TYR A 285 -4.40 15.06 7.11
N ARG A 286 -5.38 15.96 7.12
CA ARG A 286 -5.52 16.98 8.17
C ARG A 286 -5.66 16.34 9.54
N ILE A 287 -6.52 15.33 9.67
CA ILE A 287 -6.68 14.58 10.92
C ILE A 287 -5.40 13.87 11.31
N ALA A 288 -4.74 13.21 10.35
CA ALA A 288 -3.45 12.56 10.59
C ALA A 288 -2.39 13.56 11.10
N GLN A 289 -2.33 14.77 10.54
CA GLN A 289 -1.45 15.84 11.03
C GLN A 289 -1.76 16.24 12.47
N GLU A 290 -3.05 16.37 12.84
CA GLU A 290 -3.45 16.68 14.22
C GLU A 290 -3.10 15.55 15.20
N LEU A 291 -3.25 14.28 14.80
CA LEU A 291 -2.82 13.13 15.61
C LEU A 291 -1.31 13.19 15.92
N VAL A 292 -0.50 13.52 14.92
CA VAL A 292 0.96 13.67 15.08
C VAL A 292 1.29 14.84 15.97
N LYS A 293 0.68 16.01 15.76
CA LYS A 293 0.89 17.22 16.54
C LYS A 293 0.57 17.01 18.02
N ARG A 294 -0.51 16.30 18.31
CA ARG A 294 -0.93 15.97 19.69
C ARG A 294 -0.27 14.70 20.22
N ARG A 295 0.54 14.03 19.44
CA ARG A 295 1.16 12.73 19.78
C ARG A 295 0.14 11.72 20.28
N LYS A 296 -1.01 11.63 19.60
CA LYS A 296 -2.10 10.72 19.96
C LYS A 296 -1.72 9.29 19.64
N ALA A 297 -1.25 8.56 20.65
CA ALA A 297 -0.86 7.16 20.52
C ALA A 297 -2.06 6.23 20.47
N GLY A 298 -1.88 5.09 19.79
CA GLY A 298 -2.83 3.99 19.75
C GLY A 298 -3.21 3.55 18.35
N THR A 299 -4.11 2.59 18.27
CA THR A 299 -4.65 2.06 17.01
C THR A 299 -6.16 2.26 16.96
N PHE A 300 -6.64 2.65 15.78
CA PHE A 300 -8.05 2.78 15.48
C PHE A 300 -8.55 1.64 14.59
N PHE A 301 -7.70 1.16 13.69
CA PHE A 301 -8.12 0.20 12.66
C PHE A 301 -8.00 -1.27 13.07
N MET A 302 -7.30 -1.59 14.16
CA MET A 302 -7.02 -2.99 14.54
C MET A 302 -8.28 -3.85 14.70
N GLU A 303 -9.35 -3.27 15.27
CA GLU A 303 -10.60 -4.00 15.55
C GLU A 303 -11.71 -3.72 14.53
N LEU A 304 -11.43 -2.90 13.51
CA LEU A 304 -12.42 -2.58 12.51
C LEU A 304 -12.55 -3.68 11.46
N PRO A 305 -13.78 -4.00 11.03
CA PRO A 305 -14.00 -4.90 9.91
C PRO A 305 -13.34 -4.40 8.64
N ALA A 306 -12.88 -5.33 7.80
CA ALA A 306 -12.48 -4.99 6.43
C ALA A 306 -13.63 -4.30 5.70
N GLY A 307 -13.31 -3.29 4.89
CA GLY A 307 -14.31 -2.50 4.21
C GLY A 307 -14.97 -1.40 5.05
N THR A 308 -14.45 -1.13 6.26
CA THR A 308 -14.87 0.06 7.02
C THR A 308 -14.56 1.32 6.23
N PRO A 309 -15.53 2.22 6.01
CA PRO A 309 -15.32 3.46 5.27
C PRO A 309 -14.28 4.37 5.94
N LEU A 310 -13.45 5.01 5.12
CA LEU A 310 -12.51 6.02 5.62
C LEU A 310 -13.21 7.17 6.33
N SER A 311 -14.45 7.51 5.94
CA SER A 311 -15.28 8.52 6.62
C SER A 311 -15.49 8.23 8.10
N LYS A 312 -15.52 6.95 8.49
CA LYS A 312 -15.63 6.56 9.91
C LYS A 312 -14.38 6.97 10.70
N PHE A 313 -13.20 6.76 10.14
CA PHE A 313 -11.95 7.25 10.73
C PHE A 313 -11.99 8.77 10.92
N ILE A 314 -12.41 9.49 9.89
CA ILE A 314 -12.50 10.96 9.95
C ILE A 314 -13.45 11.39 11.05
N GLN A 315 -14.67 10.86 11.08
CA GLN A 315 -15.71 11.26 12.04
C GLN A 315 -15.37 10.93 13.49
N GLU A 316 -14.85 9.73 13.74
CA GLU A 316 -14.54 9.29 15.11
C GLU A 316 -13.36 10.09 15.69
N LEU A 317 -12.30 10.26 14.91
CA LEU A 317 -11.13 11.00 15.38
C LEU A 317 -11.37 12.51 15.47
N GLU A 318 -12.24 13.09 14.64
CA GLU A 318 -12.64 14.49 14.82
C GLU A 318 -13.33 14.72 16.15
N LYS A 319 -14.17 13.78 16.61
CA LYS A 319 -14.81 13.89 17.95
C LYS A 319 -13.79 13.84 19.07
N GLU A 320 -12.76 12.98 18.93
CA GLU A 320 -11.70 12.88 19.94
C GLU A 320 -10.74 14.08 19.95
N LEU A 321 -10.63 14.78 18.83
CA LEU A 321 -9.75 15.93 18.68
C LEU A 321 -10.40 17.26 19.10
N ARG A 322 -11.72 17.27 19.27
CA ARG A 322 -12.46 18.43 19.84
C ARG A 322 -12.34 18.47 21.34
#